data_1cc3e18a1284f0f093686b9fa8a8fad5
#
_entry.id   1cc3e18a1284f0f093686b9fa8a8fad5
#
_cell.length_a   1.000
_cell.length_b   1.000
_cell.length_c   1.000
_cell.angle_alpha   90.00
_cell.angle_beta   90.00
_cell.angle_gamma   90.00
#
_symmetry.space_group_name_H-M   'P 1'
#
loop_
_entity.id
_entity.type
_entity.pdbx_description
1 polymer ?
#
loop_
_entity_poly.entity_id
_entity_poly.type
_entity_poly.pdbx_seq_one_letter_code
_entity_poly.pdbx_strand_id
1 'polypeptide(L)'
;FVIVMFIVIGRFINWPTAISYIIGSIASILAGFIGMNVATKANVRTAHAAREGQSKALSIAFSGGAVMGMSVAGLGLLGIGILYYLFGNPQDVKSFDVINGFALGASSIALFARVGGGIYTKAADVGADLVGKVEAGIPEDDPRNPAVIADNVGDNVGDVAGMGADLFESYVGSLVSGMAIGAVAVSSVTGQAFGIKGVVFPLLIAAIGIL
;
A
#
# COMPACT_ATOMS: atom_id res chain seq x y z
N PHE A 1 -5.09 18.42 1.18
CA PHE A 1 -3.76 18.16 0.63
C PHE A 1 -3.83 17.66 -0.81
N VAL A 2 -4.50 16.54 -1.11
CA VAL A 2 -4.55 15.92 -2.45
C VAL A 2 -5.02 16.90 -3.52
N ILE A 3 -6.09 17.67 -3.26
CA ILE A 3 -6.62 18.66 -4.20
C ILE A 3 -5.60 19.78 -4.47
N VAL A 4 -4.93 20.25 -3.43
CA VAL A 4 -3.90 21.30 -3.57
C VAL A 4 -2.74 20.79 -4.42
N MET A 5 -2.24 19.58 -4.13
CA MET A 5 -1.17 18.95 -4.90
C MET A 5 -1.56 18.69 -6.36
N PHE A 6 -2.80 18.27 -6.60
CA PHE A 6 -3.33 18.12 -7.96
C PHE A 6 -3.22 19.42 -8.76
N ILE A 7 -3.65 20.55 -8.17
CA ILE A 7 -3.57 21.86 -8.82
C ILE A 7 -2.11 22.28 -9.05
N VAL A 8 -1.25 22.09 -8.04
CA VAL A 8 0.17 22.44 -8.12
C VAL A 8 0.86 21.63 -9.23
N ILE A 9 0.68 20.31 -9.23
CA ILE A 9 1.27 19.44 -10.25
C ILE A 9 0.74 19.80 -11.64
N GLY A 10 -0.56 20.02 -11.79
CA GLY A 10 -1.17 20.40 -13.07
C GLY A 10 -0.67 21.73 -13.59
N ARG A 11 -0.40 22.71 -12.71
CA ARG A 11 0.04 24.06 -13.10
C ARG A 11 1.54 24.16 -13.37
N PHE A 12 2.36 23.41 -12.61
CA PHE A 12 3.82 23.56 -12.66
C PHE A 12 4.52 22.43 -13.43
N ILE A 13 3.90 21.26 -13.58
CA ILE A 13 4.45 20.14 -14.34
C ILE A 13 3.63 19.94 -15.61
N ASN A 14 2.53 19.19 -15.51
CA ASN A 14 1.55 19.00 -16.59
C ASN A 14 0.26 18.34 -16.05
N TRP A 15 -0.84 18.46 -16.79
CA TRP A 15 -2.13 17.89 -16.40
C TRP A 15 -2.19 16.37 -16.44
N PRO A 16 -1.58 15.66 -17.41
CA PRO A 16 -1.53 14.20 -17.37
C PRO A 16 -0.89 13.64 -16.10
N THR A 17 0.21 14.22 -15.62
CA THR A 17 0.85 13.84 -14.34
C THR A 17 -0.07 14.12 -13.15
N ALA A 18 -0.81 15.23 -13.15
CA ALA A 18 -1.77 15.55 -12.10
C ALA A 18 -2.93 14.53 -12.06
N ILE A 19 -3.46 14.13 -13.22
CA ILE A 19 -4.49 13.10 -13.31
C ILE A 19 -3.95 11.76 -12.79
N SER A 20 -2.75 11.40 -13.20
CA SER A 20 -2.07 10.19 -12.73
C SER A 20 -1.87 10.20 -11.21
N TYR A 21 -1.54 11.35 -10.62
CA TYR A 21 -1.45 11.55 -9.18
C TYR A 21 -2.78 11.23 -8.46
N ILE A 22 -3.91 11.72 -8.99
CA ILE A 22 -5.23 11.40 -8.43
C ILE A 22 -5.54 9.91 -8.55
N ILE A 23 -5.22 9.29 -9.69
CA ILE A 23 -5.45 7.85 -9.90
C ILE A 23 -4.62 7.03 -8.90
N GLY A 24 -3.35 7.38 -8.68
CA GLY A 24 -2.49 6.74 -7.68
C GLY A 24 -3.00 6.90 -6.25
N SER A 25 -3.49 8.09 -5.91
CA SER A 25 -4.11 8.37 -4.62
C SER A 25 -5.35 7.50 -4.38
N ILE A 26 -6.24 7.41 -5.38
CA ILE A 26 -7.45 6.57 -5.30
C ILE A 26 -7.08 5.09 -5.19
N ALA A 27 -6.11 4.61 -5.98
CA ALA A 27 -5.68 3.22 -5.93
C ALA A 27 -5.12 2.83 -4.55
N SER A 28 -4.33 3.71 -3.92
CA SER A 28 -3.81 3.51 -2.56
C SER A 28 -4.93 3.44 -1.52
N ILE A 29 -5.91 4.34 -1.59
CA ILE A 29 -7.10 4.32 -0.71
C ILE A 29 -7.89 3.03 -0.91
N LEU A 30 -8.11 2.62 -2.16
CA LEU A 30 -8.84 1.39 -2.47
C LEU A 30 -8.14 0.15 -1.94
N ALA A 31 -6.82 0.05 -2.09
CA ALA A 31 -6.04 -1.06 -1.55
C ALA A 31 -6.22 -1.16 -0.01
N GLY A 32 -6.06 -0.05 0.70
CA GLY A 32 -6.27 0.01 2.15
C GLY A 32 -7.72 -0.33 2.55
N PHE A 33 -8.71 0.18 1.83
CA PHE A 33 -10.13 -0.08 2.08
C PHE A 33 -10.50 -1.57 1.89
N ILE A 34 -10.03 -2.19 0.80
CA ILE A 34 -10.25 -3.63 0.55
C ILE A 34 -9.59 -4.45 1.65
N GLY A 35 -8.32 -4.16 1.97
CA GLY A 35 -7.58 -4.84 3.02
C GLY A 35 -8.28 -4.78 4.37
N MET A 36 -8.70 -3.58 4.80
CA MET A 36 -9.40 -3.38 6.07
C MET A 36 -10.74 -4.14 6.14
N ASN A 37 -11.54 -4.09 5.07
CA ASN A 37 -12.81 -4.83 5.02
C ASN A 37 -12.63 -6.34 5.12
N VAL A 38 -11.55 -6.88 4.57
CA VAL A 38 -11.27 -8.32 4.62
C VAL A 38 -10.66 -8.68 5.96
N ALA A 39 -9.70 -7.90 6.47
CA ALA A 39 -9.04 -8.17 7.74
C ALA A 39 -10.05 -8.24 8.90
N THR A 40 -10.95 -7.27 9.03
CA THR A 40 -11.97 -7.24 10.08
C THR A 40 -12.89 -8.45 10.05
N LYS A 41 -13.21 -8.99 8.86
CA LYS A 41 -13.98 -10.23 8.70
C LYS A 41 -13.14 -11.48 8.96
N ALA A 42 -11.87 -11.47 8.59
CA ALA A 42 -10.94 -12.57 8.80
C ALA A 42 -10.62 -12.74 10.29
N ASN A 43 -10.43 -11.64 11.04
CA ASN A 43 -10.07 -11.67 12.46
C ASN A 43 -11.06 -12.50 13.30
N VAL A 44 -12.35 -12.26 13.14
CA VAL A 44 -13.40 -13.02 13.85
C VAL A 44 -13.35 -14.50 13.51
N ARG A 45 -13.15 -14.84 12.23
CA ARG A 45 -13.05 -16.23 11.76
C ARG A 45 -11.78 -16.90 12.26
N THR A 46 -10.67 -16.18 12.27
CA THR A 46 -9.37 -16.64 12.78
C THR A 46 -9.47 -16.94 14.28
N ALA A 47 -10.04 -16.03 15.06
CA ALA A 47 -10.25 -16.22 16.49
C ALA A 47 -11.14 -17.44 16.79
N HIS A 48 -12.22 -17.64 16.01
CA HIS A 48 -13.05 -18.83 16.13
C HIS A 48 -12.29 -20.12 15.80
N ALA A 49 -11.55 -20.12 14.67
CA ALA A 49 -10.79 -21.27 14.22
C ALA A 49 -9.63 -21.64 15.16
N ALA A 50 -9.11 -20.68 15.92
CA ALA A 50 -8.07 -20.92 16.91
C ALA A 50 -8.49 -21.93 18.00
N ARG A 51 -9.81 -22.05 18.26
CA ARG A 51 -10.36 -23.07 19.16
C ARG A 51 -10.22 -24.48 18.61
N GLU A 52 -10.11 -24.64 17.29
CA GLU A 52 -9.97 -25.92 16.61
C GLU A 52 -8.51 -26.29 16.33
N GLY A 53 -7.61 -25.28 16.38
CA GLY A 53 -6.19 -25.47 16.27
C GLY A 53 -5.48 -24.36 15.49
N GLN A 54 -4.17 -24.22 15.75
CA GLN A 54 -3.33 -23.16 15.19
C GLN A 54 -3.26 -23.20 13.66
N SER A 55 -3.14 -24.39 13.06
CA SER A 55 -3.02 -24.53 11.59
C SER A 55 -4.24 -24.00 10.86
N LYS A 56 -5.45 -24.27 11.40
CA LYS A 56 -6.70 -23.77 10.80
C LYS A 56 -6.81 -22.24 10.93
N ALA A 57 -6.50 -21.71 12.10
CA ALA A 57 -6.49 -20.28 12.34
C ALA A 57 -5.51 -19.56 11.40
N LEU A 58 -4.29 -20.08 11.27
CA LEU A 58 -3.26 -19.52 10.39
C LEU A 58 -3.69 -19.51 8.91
N SER A 59 -4.33 -20.60 8.45
CA SER A 59 -4.83 -20.67 7.07
C SER A 59 -5.87 -19.58 6.76
N ILE A 60 -6.77 -19.28 7.71
CA ILE A 60 -7.78 -18.23 7.54
C ILE A 60 -7.13 -16.84 7.59
N ALA A 61 -6.23 -16.61 8.55
CA ALA A 61 -5.50 -15.36 8.66
C ALA A 61 -4.69 -15.06 7.40
N PHE A 62 -3.95 -16.06 6.90
CA PHE A 62 -3.16 -15.94 5.67
C PHE A 62 -4.03 -15.66 4.44
N SER A 63 -5.18 -16.31 4.34
CA SER A 63 -6.14 -16.05 3.24
C SER A 63 -6.67 -14.62 3.28
N GLY A 64 -6.91 -14.06 4.46
CA GLY A 64 -7.27 -12.66 4.64
C GLY A 64 -6.15 -11.70 4.19
N GLY A 65 -4.92 -11.97 4.62
CA GLY A 65 -3.74 -11.20 4.22
C GLY A 65 -3.45 -11.28 2.72
N ALA A 66 -3.66 -12.45 2.11
CA ALA A 66 -3.48 -12.64 0.67
C ALA A 66 -4.40 -11.73 -0.18
N VAL A 67 -5.63 -11.47 0.26
CA VAL A 67 -6.53 -10.53 -0.44
C VAL A 67 -5.94 -9.12 -0.44
N MET A 68 -5.37 -8.68 0.67
CA MET A 68 -4.69 -7.38 0.75
C MET A 68 -3.47 -7.34 -0.18
N GLY A 69 -2.59 -8.33 -0.10
CA GLY A 69 -1.40 -8.43 -0.93
C GLY A 69 -1.73 -8.44 -2.43
N MET A 70 -2.74 -9.22 -2.84
CA MET A 70 -3.22 -9.26 -4.23
C MET A 70 -3.85 -7.94 -4.67
N SER A 71 -4.53 -7.23 -3.77
CA SER A 71 -5.08 -5.90 -4.07
C SER A 71 -3.98 -4.87 -4.30
N VAL A 72 -2.93 -4.88 -3.46
CA VAL A 72 -1.75 -4.03 -3.61
C VAL A 72 -1.05 -4.30 -4.94
N ALA A 73 -0.70 -5.56 -5.20
CA ALA A 73 0.02 -5.94 -6.40
C ALA A 73 -0.82 -5.74 -7.67
N GLY A 74 -2.09 -6.12 -7.64
CA GLY A 74 -3.00 -6.00 -8.78
C GLY A 74 -3.28 -4.55 -9.15
N LEU A 75 -3.67 -3.71 -8.19
CA LEU A 75 -3.94 -2.29 -8.45
C LEU A 75 -2.67 -1.54 -8.86
N GLY A 76 -1.52 -1.87 -8.27
CA GLY A 76 -0.24 -1.28 -8.64
C GLY A 76 0.17 -1.63 -10.07
N LEU A 77 0.17 -2.92 -10.43
CA LEU A 77 0.50 -3.36 -11.78
C LEU A 77 -0.48 -2.85 -12.84
N LEU A 78 -1.78 -2.92 -12.56
CA LEU A 78 -2.80 -2.41 -13.48
C LEU A 78 -2.66 -0.89 -13.68
N GLY A 79 -2.50 -0.14 -12.59
CA GLY A 79 -2.35 1.32 -12.68
C GLY A 79 -1.11 1.73 -13.47
N ILE A 80 0.05 1.18 -13.14
CA ILE A 80 1.30 1.45 -13.86
C ILE A 80 1.22 0.96 -15.31
N GLY A 81 0.69 -0.24 -15.53
CA GLY A 81 0.60 -0.83 -16.87
C GLY A 81 -0.30 -0.03 -17.80
N ILE A 82 -1.46 0.42 -17.32
CA ILE A 82 -2.38 1.26 -18.10
C ILE A 82 -1.74 2.63 -18.39
N LEU A 83 -1.14 3.27 -17.40
CA LEU A 83 -0.48 4.56 -17.60
C LEU A 83 0.71 4.45 -18.55
N TYR A 84 1.49 3.38 -18.44
CA TYR A 84 2.58 3.13 -19.38
C TYR A 84 2.06 2.87 -20.80
N TYR A 85 0.99 2.11 -20.96
CA TYR A 85 0.38 1.87 -22.27
C TYR A 85 -0.14 3.15 -22.93
N LEU A 86 -0.73 4.06 -22.13
CA LEU A 86 -1.33 5.29 -22.65
C LEU A 86 -0.31 6.41 -22.90
N PHE A 87 0.70 6.52 -22.05
CA PHE A 87 1.61 7.67 -22.02
C PHE A 87 3.09 7.28 -22.14
N GLY A 88 3.43 6.00 -21.95
CA GLY A 88 4.81 5.55 -21.92
C GLY A 88 5.46 5.60 -23.31
N ASN A 89 6.62 6.25 -23.39
CA ASN A 89 7.48 6.20 -24.58
C ASN A 89 8.91 5.88 -24.12
N PRO A 90 9.45 4.70 -24.47
CA PRO A 90 10.80 4.31 -24.06
C PRO A 90 11.92 5.22 -24.57
N GLN A 91 11.64 6.01 -25.61
CA GLN A 91 12.61 6.96 -26.21
C GLN A 91 12.51 8.35 -25.59
N ASP A 92 11.44 8.64 -24.83
CA ASP A 92 11.24 9.93 -24.17
C ASP A 92 11.12 9.74 -22.65
N VAL A 93 12.21 10.05 -21.95
CA VAL A 93 12.28 9.98 -20.48
C VAL A 93 11.20 10.84 -19.81
N LYS A 94 10.76 11.92 -20.42
CA LYS A 94 9.68 12.77 -19.88
C LYS A 94 8.33 12.06 -19.82
N SER A 95 8.13 11.01 -20.61
CA SER A 95 6.91 10.20 -20.53
C SER A 95 6.75 9.51 -19.16
N PHE A 96 7.86 9.29 -18.44
CA PHE A 96 7.85 8.74 -17.09
C PHE A 96 7.35 9.72 -16.02
N ASP A 97 7.33 11.02 -16.29
CA ASP A 97 6.77 12.01 -15.35
C ASP A 97 5.30 11.70 -15.06
N VAL A 98 4.56 11.23 -16.06
CA VAL A 98 3.15 10.81 -15.88
C VAL A 98 3.05 9.61 -14.94
N ILE A 99 3.93 8.62 -15.11
CA ILE A 99 3.96 7.41 -14.26
C ILE A 99 4.44 7.76 -12.85
N ASN A 100 5.42 8.66 -12.72
CA ASN A 100 5.87 9.19 -11.44
C ASN A 100 4.73 9.90 -10.68
N GLY A 101 3.80 10.54 -11.38
CA GLY A 101 2.58 11.11 -10.80
C GLY A 101 1.78 10.07 -10.02
N PHE A 102 1.61 8.86 -10.57
CA PHE A 102 0.91 7.76 -9.89
C PHE A 102 1.62 7.35 -8.58
N ALA A 103 2.94 7.18 -8.62
CA ALA A 103 3.73 6.87 -7.44
C ALA A 103 3.65 7.97 -6.38
N LEU A 104 3.71 9.25 -6.79
CA LEU A 104 3.58 10.39 -5.90
C LEU A 104 2.19 10.46 -5.24
N GLY A 105 1.13 10.08 -5.97
CA GLY A 105 -0.21 9.96 -5.45
C GLY A 105 -0.32 8.88 -4.37
N ALA A 106 0.24 7.71 -4.64
CA ALA A 106 0.33 6.61 -3.68
C ALA A 106 1.09 7.02 -2.42
N SER A 107 2.26 7.66 -2.58
CA SER A 107 3.12 8.14 -1.49
C SER A 107 2.42 9.18 -0.61
N SER A 108 1.67 10.09 -1.21
CA SER A 108 0.91 11.09 -0.46
C SER A 108 -0.13 10.45 0.47
N ILE A 109 -0.86 9.45 -0.01
CA ILE A 109 -1.85 8.74 0.81
C ILE A 109 -1.15 7.88 1.88
N ALA A 110 -0.07 7.17 1.50
CA ALA A 110 0.69 6.35 2.43
C ALA A 110 1.22 7.15 3.62
N LEU A 111 1.75 8.35 3.38
CA LEU A 111 2.22 9.24 4.44
C LEU A 111 1.13 9.53 5.47
N PHE A 112 -0.05 9.97 5.03
CA PHE A 112 -1.14 10.31 5.93
C PHE A 112 -1.78 9.08 6.58
N ALA A 113 -1.95 8.00 5.84
CA ALA A 113 -2.51 6.75 6.36
C ALA A 113 -1.57 6.12 7.42
N ARG A 114 -0.26 6.11 7.14
CA ARG A 114 0.75 5.56 8.05
C ARG A 114 0.87 6.36 9.34
N VAL A 115 1.00 7.68 9.22
CA VAL A 115 1.13 8.58 10.39
C VAL A 115 -0.18 8.59 11.19
N GLY A 116 -1.32 8.76 10.52
CA GLY A 116 -2.63 8.78 11.18
C GLY A 116 -2.98 7.45 11.83
N GLY A 117 -2.72 6.34 11.14
CA GLY A 117 -2.91 4.98 11.69
C GLY A 117 -2.04 4.73 12.91
N GLY A 118 -0.76 5.06 12.85
CA GLY A 118 0.16 4.92 13.97
C GLY A 118 -0.21 5.77 15.19
N ILE A 119 -0.66 7.00 14.99
CA ILE A 119 -1.17 7.85 16.08
C ILE A 119 -2.41 7.23 16.71
N TYR A 120 -3.37 6.75 15.89
CA TYR A 120 -4.59 6.12 16.37
C TYR A 120 -4.29 4.85 17.18
N THR A 121 -3.43 3.96 16.66
CA THR A 121 -3.01 2.73 17.35
C THR A 121 -2.38 3.05 18.69
N LYS A 122 -1.42 3.98 18.74
CA LYS A 122 -0.75 4.34 19.99
C LYS A 122 -1.66 5.05 20.99
N ALA A 123 -2.61 5.84 20.53
CA ALA A 123 -3.59 6.45 21.41
C ALA A 123 -4.53 5.40 22.05
N ALA A 124 -4.93 4.38 21.28
CA ALA A 124 -5.76 3.29 21.78
C ALA A 124 -5.01 2.41 22.77
N ASP A 125 -3.79 1.96 22.42
CA ASP A 125 -2.91 1.13 23.25
C ASP A 125 -2.59 1.81 24.58
N VAL A 126 -2.03 3.02 24.56
CA VAL A 126 -1.71 3.78 25.78
C VAL A 126 -2.95 4.09 26.60
N GLY A 127 -4.08 4.41 25.98
CA GLY A 127 -5.35 4.64 26.66
C GLY A 127 -5.87 3.38 27.37
N ALA A 128 -5.80 2.22 26.71
CA ALA A 128 -6.19 0.94 27.32
C ALA A 128 -5.30 0.57 28.51
N ASP A 129 -3.99 0.80 28.40
CA ASP A 129 -3.03 0.55 29.46
C ASP A 129 -3.23 1.48 30.66
N LEU A 130 -3.45 2.76 30.44
CA LEU A 130 -3.71 3.71 31.55
C LEU A 130 -4.97 3.31 32.33
N VAL A 131 -6.06 3.02 31.63
CA VAL A 131 -7.32 2.64 32.30
C VAL A 131 -7.18 1.27 33.00
N GLY A 132 -6.58 0.29 32.34
CA GLY A 132 -6.45 -1.07 32.88
C GLY A 132 -5.40 -1.15 34.00
N LYS A 133 -4.14 -0.88 33.67
CA LYS A 133 -3.02 -1.10 34.61
C LYS A 133 -2.96 -0.06 35.70
N VAL A 134 -3.17 1.22 35.37
CA VAL A 134 -2.96 2.32 36.32
C VAL A 134 -4.20 2.60 37.15
N GLU A 135 -5.37 2.76 36.51
CA GLU A 135 -6.60 3.11 37.23
C GLU A 135 -7.27 1.90 37.86
N ALA A 136 -7.44 0.80 37.11
CA ALA A 136 -8.16 -0.38 37.57
C ALA A 136 -7.26 -1.42 38.24
N GLY A 137 -5.95 -1.35 38.10
CA GLY A 137 -4.99 -2.30 38.67
C GLY A 137 -5.16 -3.73 38.18
N ILE A 138 -5.64 -3.91 36.94
CA ILE A 138 -5.83 -5.20 36.28
C ILE A 138 -4.72 -5.50 35.26
N PRO A 139 -4.45 -6.77 34.94
CA PRO A 139 -3.45 -7.14 33.95
C PRO A 139 -3.71 -6.52 32.57
N GLU A 140 -2.66 -6.44 31.77
CA GLU A 140 -2.74 -6.08 30.35
C GLU A 140 -3.69 -7.03 29.61
N ASP A 141 -4.43 -6.53 28.63
CA ASP A 141 -5.40 -7.30 27.84
C ASP A 141 -6.51 -7.99 28.63
N ASP A 142 -6.75 -7.57 29.87
CA ASP A 142 -7.81 -8.16 30.68
C ASP A 142 -9.20 -7.87 30.07
N PRO A 143 -10.03 -8.91 29.82
CA PRO A 143 -11.34 -8.75 29.20
C PRO A 143 -12.33 -7.88 30.00
N ARG A 144 -12.03 -7.56 31.25
CA ARG A 144 -12.81 -6.62 32.07
C ARG A 144 -12.56 -5.16 31.68
N ASN A 145 -11.44 -4.87 30.97
CA ASN A 145 -11.16 -3.55 30.48
C ASN A 145 -11.78 -3.35 29.09
N PRO A 146 -12.85 -2.53 28.95
CA PRO A 146 -13.48 -2.30 27.64
C PRO A 146 -12.56 -1.60 26.64
N ALA A 147 -11.51 -0.93 27.10
CA ALA A 147 -10.54 -0.25 26.25
C ALA A 147 -9.68 -1.22 25.43
N VAL A 148 -9.58 -2.50 25.82
CA VAL A 148 -8.92 -3.55 25.03
C VAL A 148 -9.58 -3.73 23.65
N ILE A 149 -10.89 -3.47 23.53
CA ILE A 149 -11.56 -3.47 22.22
C ILE A 149 -11.01 -2.34 21.33
N ALA A 150 -10.84 -1.15 21.89
CA ALA A 150 -10.29 -0.01 21.17
C ALA A 150 -8.83 -0.25 20.74
N ASP A 151 -8.04 -0.91 21.58
CA ASP A 151 -6.66 -1.30 21.30
C ASP A 151 -6.59 -2.28 20.11
N ASN A 152 -7.34 -3.37 20.17
CA ASN A 152 -7.40 -4.33 19.06
C ASN A 152 -7.93 -3.72 17.74
N VAL A 153 -8.84 -2.74 17.80
CA VAL A 153 -9.29 -1.98 16.63
C VAL A 153 -8.15 -1.08 16.13
N GLY A 154 -7.40 -0.47 17.06
CA GLY A 154 -6.23 0.35 16.75
C GLY A 154 -5.18 -0.39 15.93
N ASP A 155 -4.87 -1.63 16.30
CA ASP A 155 -3.94 -2.49 15.57
C ASP A 155 -4.39 -2.71 14.11
N ASN A 156 -5.67 -2.96 13.88
CA ASN A 156 -6.19 -3.07 12.52
C ASN A 156 -6.03 -1.75 11.73
N VAL A 157 -6.25 -0.61 12.36
CA VAL A 157 -6.08 0.70 11.69
C VAL A 157 -4.60 0.94 11.35
N GLY A 158 -3.69 0.68 12.28
CA GLY A 158 -2.25 0.86 12.07
C GLY A 158 -1.68 -0.13 11.04
N ASP A 159 -1.93 -1.42 11.25
CA ASP A 159 -1.26 -2.47 10.51
C ASP A 159 -1.92 -2.79 9.17
N VAL A 160 -3.22 -2.64 9.04
CA VAL A 160 -3.91 -2.92 7.77
C VAL A 160 -4.09 -1.64 6.96
N ALA A 161 -4.71 -0.61 7.49
CA ALA A 161 -4.94 0.62 6.72
C ALA A 161 -3.63 1.41 6.53
N GLY A 162 -2.86 1.63 7.61
CA GLY A 162 -1.61 2.38 7.58
C GLY A 162 -0.50 1.67 6.81
N MET A 163 -0.14 0.46 7.23
CA MET A 163 0.92 -0.31 6.56
C MET A 163 0.52 -0.79 5.17
N GLY A 164 -0.76 -1.05 4.93
CA GLY A 164 -1.22 -1.47 3.61
C GLY A 164 -1.03 -0.38 2.56
N ALA A 165 -1.31 0.88 2.90
CA ALA A 165 -1.04 2.02 2.02
C ALA A 165 0.48 2.21 1.79
N ASP A 166 1.29 2.01 2.82
CA ASP A 166 2.76 2.08 2.77
C ASP A 166 3.36 0.98 1.86
N LEU A 167 2.84 -0.25 1.96
CA LEU A 167 3.23 -1.34 1.08
C LEU A 167 2.84 -1.07 -0.38
N PHE A 168 1.66 -0.48 -0.62
CA PHE A 168 1.24 -0.07 -1.95
C PHE A 168 2.19 0.96 -2.55
N GLU A 169 2.54 1.99 -1.79
CA GLU A 169 3.49 3.03 -2.20
C GLU A 169 4.87 2.43 -2.52
N SER A 170 5.41 1.62 -1.62
CA SER A 170 6.72 1.00 -1.79
C SER A 170 6.78 0.06 -3.00
N TYR A 171 5.72 -0.71 -3.24
CA TYR A 171 5.60 -1.58 -4.40
C TYR A 171 5.56 -0.77 -5.72
N VAL A 172 4.70 0.24 -5.78
CA VAL A 172 4.57 1.12 -6.95
C VAL A 172 5.88 1.89 -7.19
N GLY A 173 6.45 2.47 -6.14
CA GLY A 173 7.70 3.23 -6.22
C GLY A 173 8.87 2.39 -6.72
N SER A 174 8.98 1.14 -6.25
CA SER A 174 10.00 0.19 -6.72
C SER A 174 9.85 -0.15 -8.19
N LEU A 175 8.62 -0.40 -8.65
CA LEU A 175 8.35 -0.67 -10.07
C LEU A 175 8.68 0.53 -10.95
N VAL A 176 8.21 1.71 -10.59
CA VAL A 176 8.45 2.94 -11.37
C VAL A 176 9.95 3.26 -11.43
N SER A 177 10.66 3.13 -10.31
CA SER A 177 12.12 3.31 -10.25
C SER A 177 12.85 2.30 -11.14
N GLY A 178 12.46 1.02 -11.07
CA GLY A 178 13.02 -0.02 -11.93
C GLY A 178 12.79 0.23 -13.41
N MET A 179 11.58 0.70 -13.78
CA MET A 179 11.24 1.07 -15.16
C MET A 179 12.06 2.26 -15.64
N ALA A 180 12.23 3.31 -14.82
CA ALA A 180 13.01 4.49 -15.16
C ALA A 180 14.49 4.14 -15.38
N ILE A 181 15.08 3.30 -14.52
CA ILE A 181 16.45 2.80 -14.70
C ILE A 181 16.53 1.94 -15.97
N GLY A 182 15.56 1.06 -16.19
CA GLY A 182 15.50 0.20 -17.36
C GLY A 182 15.43 0.97 -18.69
N ALA A 183 14.76 2.13 -18.68
CA ALA A 183 14.65 3.00 -19.87
C ALA A 183 16.01 3.53 -20.36
N VAL A 184 16.92 3.82 -19.42
CA VAL A 184 18.26 4.39 -19.73
C VAL A 184 19.38 3.34 -19.68
N ALA A 185 19.07 2.12 -19.26
CA ALA A 185 20.07 1.06 -19.14
C ALA A 185 20.63 0.61 -20.48
N VAL A 186 21.92 0.41 -20.53
CA VAL A 186 22.69 -0.04 -21.69
C VAL A 186 23.38 -1.36 -21.37
N SER A 187 23.32 -2.30 -22.29
CA SER A 187 24.03 -3.58 -22.14
C SER A 187 25.55 -3.36 -22.10
N SER A 188 26.20 -3.83 -21.07
CA SER A 188 27.66 -3.79 -20.94
C SER A 188 28.38 -4.67 -21.96
N VAL A 189 27.68 -5.64 -22.55
CA VAL A 189 28.23 -6.58 -23.54
C VAL A 189 28.10 -6.07 -24.97
N THR A 190 26.93 -5.51 -25.32
CA THR A 190 26.61 -5.11 -26.68
C THR A 190 26.69 -3.60 -26.91
N GLY A 191 26.76 -2.80 -25.86
CA GLY A 191 26.71 -1.34 -25.92
C GLY A 191 25.34 -0.78 -26.40
N GLN A 192 24.33 -1.64 -26.51
CA GLN A 192 22.99 -1.23 -26.96
C GLN A 192 22.06 -0.97 -25.79
N ALA A 193 21.20 0.04 -25.93
CA ALA A 193 20.15 0.33 -24.94
C ALA A 193 19.10 -0.80 -24.93
N PHE A 194 18.66 -1.16 -23.72
CA PHE A 194 17.59 -2.17 -23.57
C PHE A 194 16.23 -1.67 -24.06
N GLY A 195 16.02 -0.33 -24.05
CA GLY A 195 14.80 0.28 -24.54
C GLY A 195 13.55 -0.27 -23.86
N ILE A 196 12.53 -0.62 -24.63
CA ILE A 196 11.26 -1.13 -24.10
C ILE A 196 11.43 -2.40 -23.26
N LYS A 197 12.41 -3.25 -23.56
CA LYS A 197 12.66 -4.48 -22.79
C LYS A 197 13.12 -4.17 -21.37
N GLY A 198 13.97 -3.16 -21.20
CA GLY A 198 14.41 -2.69 -19.88
C GLY A 198 13.27 -2.11 -19.06
N VAL A 199 12.36 -1.38 -19.70
CA VAL A 199 11.20 -0.79 -19.03
C VAL A 199 10.17 -1.84 -18.60
N VAL A 200 9.89 -2.83 -19.45
CA VAL A 200 8.87 -3.86 -19.18
C VAL A 200 9.39 -4.93 -18.21
N PHE A 201 10.69 -5.10 -18.10
CA PHE A 201 11.29 -6.17 -17.28
C PHE A 201 10.83 -6.15 -15.80
N PRO A 202 10.84 -5.02 -15.07
CA PRO A 202 10.31 -4.96 -13.71
C PRO A 202 8.84 -5.37 -13.60
N LEU A 203 8.01 -4.99 -14.57
CA LEU A 203 6.59 -5.36 -14.60
C LEU A 203 6.42 -6.87 -14.79
N LEU A 204 7.24 -7.50 -15.63
CA LEU A 204 7.21 -8.96 -15.82
C LEU A 204 7.64 -9.71 -14.57
N ILE A 205 8.71 -9.26 -13.89
CA ILE A 205 9.14 -9.85 -12.61
C ILE A 205 8.01 -9.78 -11.59
N ALA A 206 7.38 -8.60 -11.45
CA ALA A 206 6.29 -8.41 -10.51
C ALA A 206 5.05 -9.27 -10.86
N ALA A 207 4.72 -9.41 -12.15
CA ALA A 207 3.62 -10.26 -12.59
C ALA A 207 3.89 -11.76 -12.30
N ILE A 208 5.12 -12.22 -12.54
CA ILE A 208 5.52 -13.61 -12.22
C ILE A 208 5.51 -13.84 -10.69
N GLY A 209 5.87 -12.83 -9.90
CA GLY A 209 5.87 -12.92 -8.45
C GLY A 209 4.48 -13.02 -7.81
N ILE A 210 3.40 -12.83 -8.58
CA ILE A 210 2.02 -13.02 -8.12
C ILE A 210 1.57 -14.49 -8.29
N LEU A 211 2.20 -15.25 -9.19
CA LEU A 211 1.86 -16.64 -9.49
C LEU A 211 2.49 -17.61 -8.51
#